data_a3783e5508a76ab83fa6a5bf8d31a47b
#
_entry.id   a3783e5508a76ab83fa6a5bf8d31a47b
#
_cell.length_a   1.000
_cell.length_b   1.000
_cell.length_c   1.000
_cell.angle_alpha   90.00
_cell.angle_beta   90.00
_cell.angle_gamma   90.00
#
_symmetry.space_group_name_H-M   'P 1'
#
loop_
_entity.id
_entity.type
_entity.pdbx_description
1 polymer ?
#
loop_
_entity_poly.entity_id
_entity_poly.type
_entity_poly.pdbx_seq_one_letter_code
_entity_poly.pdbx_strand_id
1 'polypeptide(L)'
;MRSKFLFILLVLLHQQVFSQNRAINWAFGDSAGLNFTTEPPTPFLSSIVMYEPCASISDDTGNLLFYTNGKTIWNAAHEIMLNGNFLDIGVGTLSSCTQGVLIIPDPGDSNKYYVFHHDLNYLKYTIVDMSLEDGLGLVTSKNNIASDIPFTEKLQAVRHANGRDWWLLIESLKEVDVSSDLINFYSFLISPSGISLPSIHEGTILPDQETIYIFIGQMKFNQQGTMLACTNGRSVNLYNFDRCSGYLSHLYTIDSIFIGNNSDAIYGLEFSQLGAKLYITKAGEAGKGYIFQYTIDSISDIKATQQIIYIQDETGTNEKYLDQLQIALDGKIYIAMVDVLITTTHLCVINEPELTGMACNFDTLTIDAGNEIILGLPNMPNYNLGVMEKSGCDTIGTTAINTINNNAIQLYPNPAHNYIYLKQAPQGLVQIHIADIYGKEVLYVNQQSTDVINISTLPSGLYFITITQENAMLITQKLVVER
;
A
#
# COMPACT_ATOMS: atom_id res chain seq x y z
N MET A 1 68.67 3.32 -11.83
CA MET A 1 67.39 3.29 -11.06
C MET A 1 66.22 3.35 -12.04
N ARG A 2 65.56 2.23 -12.30
CA ARG A 2 64.36 2.17 -13.16
C ARG A 2 63.15 2.09 -12.26
N SER A 3 62.37 3.16 -12.19
CA SER A 3 61.07 3.23 -11.52
C SER A 3 60.04 2.43 -12.31
N LYS A 4 59.46 1.38 -11.71
CA LYS A 4 58.32 0.66 -12.25
C LYS A 4 57.06 1.35 -11.75
N PHE A 5 56.36 2.02 -12.63
CA PHE A 5 54.99 2.48 -12.38
C PHE A 5 54.03 1.27 -12.44
N LEU A 6 53.42 0.96 -11.31
CA LEU A 6 52.37 -0.04 -11.21
C LEU A 6 51.03 0.63 -11.52
N PHE A 7 50.45 0.35 -12.69
CA PHE A 7 49.10 0.77 -13.03
C PHE A 7 48.11 -0.19 -12.34
N ILE A 8 47.44 0.27 -11.28
CA ILE A 8 46.29 -0.45 -10.68
C ILE A 8 45.07 -0.12 -11.52
N LEU A 9 44.63 -1.11 -12.32
CA LEU A 9 43.37 -1.05 -13.06
C LEU A 9 42.23 -1.28 -12.06
N LEU A 10 41.55 -0.22 -11.64
CA LEU A 10 40.35 -0.30 -10.83
C LEU A 10 39.21 -0.78 -11.76
N VAL A 11 38.91 -2.07 -11.74
CA VAL A 11 37.70 -2.61 -12.38
C VAL A 11 36.51 -2.24 -11.49
N LEU A 12 35.84 -1.16 -11.83
CA LEU A 12 34.51 -0.86 -11.29
C LEU A 12 33.54 -1.93 -11.80
N LEU A 13 33.29 -2.94 -10.98
CA LEU A 13 32.14 -3.83 -11.16
C LEU A 13 30.88 -2.97 -11.00
N HIS A 14 30.34 -2.53 -12.13
CA HIS A 14 28.97 -2.06 -12.18
C HIS A 14 28.09 -3.30 -11.89
N GLN A 15 27.67 -3.45 -10.66
CA GLN A 15 26.49 -4.26 -10.39
C GLN A 15 25.35 -3.56 -11.15
N GLN A 16 24.87 -4.21 -12.19
CA GLN A 16 23.60 -3.81 -12.80
C GLN A 16 22.54 -4.09 -11.71
N VAL A 17 22.20 -3.07 -10.96
CA VAL A 17 20.95 -3.05 -10.21
C VAL A 17 19.90 -3.06 -11.31
N PHE A 18 19.24 -4.20 -11.51
CA PHE A 18 18.05 -4.26 -12.34
C PHE A 18 17.04 -3.35 -11.65
N SER A 19 16.90 -2.12 -12.13
CA SER A 19 15.82 -1.23 -11.76
C SER A 19 14.54 -1.93 -12.17
N GLN A 20 13.70 -2.29 -11.21
CA GLN A 20 12.36 -2.80 -11.51
C GLN A 20 11.53 -1.62 -12.01
N ASN A 21 11.25 -1.56 -13.30
CA ASN A 21 10.54 -0.46 -13.95
C ASN A 21 9.02 -0.59 -13.83
N ARG A 22 8.52 -1.26 -12.78
CA ARG A 22 7.10 -1.58 -12.62
C ARG A 22 6.18 -0.35 -12.51
N ALA A 23 6.71 0.80 -12.08
CA ALA A 23 5.98 2.06 -11.94
C ALA A 23 6.28 3.07 -13.07
N ILE A 24 6.86 2.64 -14.20
CA ILE A 24 7.34 3.55 -15.25
C ILE A 24 6.22 4.09 -16.15
N ASN A 25 5.09 3.38 -16.24
CA ASN A 25 3.93 3.82 -17.02
C ASN A 25 2.78 4.19 -16.09
N TRP A 26 2.28 5.39 -16.22
CA TRP A 26 1.12 5.89 -15.48
C TRP A 26 -0.06 6.04 -16.44
N ALA A 27 -1.22 5.47 -16.09
CA ALA A 27 -2.49 5.67 -16.78
C ALA A 27 -3.48 6.27 -15.78
N PHE A 28 -4.04 7.44 -16.08
CA PHE A 28 -4.89 8.22 -15.16
C PHE A 28 -5.79 9.20 -15.93
N GLY A 29 -6.62 9.96 -15.21
CA GLY A 29 -7.47 10.99 -15.79
C GLY A 29 -8.53 10.46 -16.76
N ASP A 30 -8.82 11.23 -17.82
CA ASP A 30 -9.59 10.78 -18.96
C ASP A 30 -8.66 10.51 -20.13
N SER A 31 -8.28 9.25 -20.27
CA SER A 31 -7.40 8.75 -21.34
C SER A 31 -5.96 9.29 -21.31
N ALA A 32 -5.53 9.94 -20.22
CA ALA A 32 -4.16 10.43 -20.04
C ALA A 32 -3.19 9.30 -19.68
N GLY A 33 -1.91 9.50 -19.95
CA GLY A 33 -0.84 8.62 -19.54
C GLY A 33 0.55 9.23 -19.69
N LEU A 34 1.48 8.78 -18.85
CA LEU A 34 2.89 9.20 -18.88
C LEU A 34 3.82 8.00 -18.84
N ASN A 35 4.84 8.02 -19.67
CA ASN A 35 5.94 7.06 -19.66
C ASN A 35 7.22 7.76 -19.21
N PHE A 36 7.86 7.25 -18.17
CA PHE A 36 9.03 7.84 -17.53
C PHE A 36 10.35 7.26 -18.02
N THR A 37 10.41 6.74 -19.24
CA THR A 37 11.69 6.30 -19.87
C THR A 37 12.54 7.46 -20.35
N THR A 38 11.97 8.65 -20.51
CA THR A 38 12.63 9.88 -20.94
C THR A 38 12.39 11.01 -19.94
N GLU A 39 13.21 12.05 -20.01
CA GLU A 39 13.04 13.29 -19.25
C GLU A 39 12.96 14.47 -20.24
N PRO A 40 11.85 15.23 -20.26
CA PRO A 40 10.59 14.99 -19.53
C PRO A 40 9.92 13.67 -19.93
N PRO A 41 8.98 13.15 -19.10
CA PRO A 41 8.22 11.95 -19.43
C PRO A 41 7.40 12.15 -20.70
N THR A 42 7.23 11.07 -21.46
CA THR A 42 6.51 11.10 -22.73
C THR A 42 5.04 10.76 -22.52
N PRO A 43 4.08 11.57 -22.99
CA PRO A 43 2.67 11.24 -22.89
C PRO A 43 2.28 10.09 -23.82
N PHE A 44 1.27 9.31 -23.42
CA PHE A 44 0.59 8.33 -24.26
C PHE A 44 -0.91 8.33 -23.98
N LEU A 45 -1.70 7.84 -24.94
CA LEU A 45 -3.15 7.72 -24.76
C LEU A 45 -3.48 6.37 -24.13
N SER A 46 -4.19 6.41 -23.02
CA SER A 46 -4.77 5.23 -22.37
C SER A 46 -6.28 5.13 -22.72
N SER A 47 -6.94 4.08 -22.21
CA SER A 47 -8.41 3.95 -22.30
C SER A 47 -9.08 4.15 -20.95
N ILE A 48 -8.34 4.62 -19.94
CA ILE A 48 -8.88 4.84 -18.60
C ILE A 48 -9.80 6.05 -18.58
N VAL A 49 -10.94 5.92 -17.91
CA VAL A 49 -11.79 7.05 -17.51
C VAL A 49 -12.01 6.92 -16.03
N MET A 50 -11.51 7.86 -15.24
CA MET A 50 -11.59 7.80 -13.78
C MET A 50 -11.69 9.20 -13.19
N TYR A 51 -12.25 9.27 -11.99
CA TYR A 51 -12.33 10.51 -11.22
C TYR A 51 -11.11 10.64 -10.30
N GLU A 52 -10.86 9.63 -9.46
CA GLU A 52 -9.76 9.57 -8.50
C GLU A 52 -9.01 8.24 -8.51
N PRO A 53 -9.66 7.06 -8.32
CA PRO A 53 -8.91 5.83 -8.11
C PRO A 53 -8.33 5.30 -9.42
N CYS A 54 -7.03 5.13 -9.47
CA CYS A 54 -6.36 4.40 -10.54
C CYS A 54 -5.09 3.73 -10.05
N ALA A 55 -4.68 2.70 -10.78
CA ALA A 55 -3.40 2.03 -10.62
C ALA A 55 -2.94 1.48 -11.98
N SER A 56 -1.65 1.49 -12.23
CA SER A 56 -1.02 0.88 -13.40
C SER A 56 0.23 0.11 -13.00
N ILE A 57 0.58 -0.90 -13.77
CA ILE A 57 1.77 -1.71 -13.52
C ILE A 57 2.43 -2.11 -14.83
N SER A 58 3.76 -2.12 -14.81
CA SER A 58 4.62 -2.60 -15.88
C SER A 58 5.38 -3.86 -15.44
N ASP A 59 6.00 -4.55 -16.38
CA ASP A 59 6.96 -5.60 -16.08
C ASP A 59 8.30 -5.01 -15.56
N ASP A 60 9.24 -5.88 -15.18
CA ASP A 60 10.55 -5.46 -14.68
C ASP A 60 11.40 -4.74 -15.74
N THR A 61 11.06 -4.88 -17.03
CA THR A 61 11.74 -4.21 -18.14
C THR A 61 11.09 -2.90 -18.54
N GLY A 62 9.91 -2.59 -17.99
CA GLY A 62 9.18 -1.34 -18.19
C GLY A 62 8.08 -1.41 -19.26
N ASN A 63 7.75 -2.59 -19.80
CA ASN A 63 6.59 -2.73 -20.66
C ASN A 63 5.31 -2.65 -19.83
N LEU A 64 4.36 -1.84 -20.26
CA LEU A 64 3.05 -1.77 -19.62
C LEU A 64 2.38 -3.16 -19.68
N LEU A 65 1.90 -3.63 -18.53
CA LEU A 65 1.13 -4.88 -18.42
C LEU A 65 -0.36 -4.60 -18.47
N PHE A 66 -0.85 -3.83 -17.50
CA PHE A 66 -2.25 -3.46 -17.41
C PHE A 66 -2.45 -2.27 -16.45
N TYR A 67 -3.63 -1.71 -16.48
CA TYR A 67 -4.04 -0.62 -15.59
C TYR A 67 -5.54 -0.72 -15.29
N THR A 68 -5.99 0.00 -14.26
CA THR A 68 -7.36 -0.07 -13.79
C THR A 68 -7.81 1.21 -13.10
N ASN A 69 -9.10 1.49 -13.17
CA ASN A 69 -9.79 2.50 -12.35
C ASN A 69 -10.55 1.87 -11.16
N GLY A 70 -10.24 0.62 -10.80
CA GLY A 70 -10.96 -0.15 -9.78
C GLY A 70 -12.26 -0.79 -10.26
N LYS A 71 -12.80 -0.41 -11.42
CA LYS A 71 -14.05 -0.90 -11.99
C LYS A 71 -13.85 -1.74 -13.25
N THR A 72 -12.84 -1.37 -14.02
CA THR A 72 -12.43 -2.00 -15.26
C THR A 72 -10.92 -2.16 -15.29
N ILE A 73 -10.44 -3.27 -15.81
CA ILE A 73 -9.03 -3.52 -16.07
C ILE A 73 -8.81 -3.50 -17.58
N TRP A 74 -7.84 -2.71 -18.05
CA TRP A 74 -7.39 -2.65 -19.44
C TRP A 74 -5.99 -3.24 -19.56
N ASN A 75 -5.76 -4.01 -20.63
CA ASN A 75 -4.47 -4.61 -20.96
C ASN A 75 -3.49 -3.63 -21.63
N ALA A 76 -2.31 -4.11 -22.00
CA ALA A 76 -1.29 -3.31 -22.65
C ALA A 76 -1.68 -2.81 -24.07
N ALA A 77 -2.67 -3.42 -24.71
CA ALA A 77 -3.23 -2.95 -25.97
C ALA A 77 -4.31 -1.88 -25.80
N HIS A 78 -4.52 -1.42 -24.54
CA HIS A 78 -5.58 -0.48 -24.18
C HIS A 78 -7.00 -0.99 -24.40
N GLU A 79 -7.17 -2.29 -24.48
CA GLU A 79 -8.47 -2.98 -24.57
C GLU A 79 -8.91 -3.49 -23.20
N ILE A 80 -10.22 -3.63 -22.98
CA ILE A 80 -10.72 -4.25 -21.76
C ILE A 80 -10.18 -5.68 -21.67
N MET A 81 -9.43 -5.98 -20.61
CA MET A 81 -8.92 -7.31 -20.36
C MET A 81 -10.05 -8.33 -20.27
N LEU A 82 -9.85 -9.52 -20.81
CA LEU A 82 -10.88 -10.57 -20.75
C LEU A 82 -11.33 -10.81 -19.31
N ASN A 83 -12.65 -10.75 -19.07
CA ASN A 83 -13.28 -10.76 -17.74
C ASN A 83 -12.91 -9.57 -16.82
N GLY A 84 -12.24 -8.53 -17.32
CA GLY A 84 -11.73 -7.38 -16.56
C GLY A 84 -12.74 -6.26 -16.31
N ASN A 85 -14.00 -6.43 -16.65
CA ASN A 85 -15.08 -5.47 -16.38
C ASN A 85 -15.88 -5.81 -15.11
N PHE A 86 -16.63 -4.84 -14.59
CA PHE A 86 -17.52 -4.99 -13.43
C PHE A 86 -16.82 -5.45 -12.14
N LEU A 87 -15.65 -4.88 -11.86
CA LEU A 87 -15.12 -4.94 -10.51
C LEU A 87 -16.03 -4.10 -9.61
N ASP A 88 -16.25 -4.60 -8.41
CA ASP A 88 -17.19 -4.00 -7.47
C ASP A 88 -16.45 -3.04 -6.53
N ILE A 89 -16.60 -1.73 -6.79
CA ILE A 89 -16.07 -0.63 -5.99
C ILE A 89 -17.19 0.21 -5.35
N GLY A 90 -18.39 -0.37 -5.18
CA GLY A 90 -19.54 0.31 -4.62
C GLY A 90 -20.40 1.07 -5.61
N VAL A 91 -21.34 1.84 -5.08
CA VAL A 91 -22.46 2.44 -5.84
C VAL A 91 -22.02 3.78 -6.41
N GLY A 92 -22.09 3.90 -7.73
CA GLY A 92 -21.85 5.15 -8.45
C GLY A 92 -21.12 4.95 -9.76
N THR A 93 -21.37 5.83 -10.72
CA THR A 93 -20.75 5.74 -12.06
C THR A 93 -19.32 6.24 -12.07
N LEU A 94 -18.97 7.09 -11.11
CA LEU A 94 -17.64 7.65 -10.90
C LEU A 94 -17.35 7.49 -9.40
N SER A 95 -16.41 6.64 -9.06
CA SER A 95 -15.97 6.49 -7.67
C SER A 95 -15.10 7.68 -7.32
N SER A 96 -15.53 8.48 -6.36
CA SER A 96 -14.68 9.45 -5.67
C SER A 96 -14.09 8.71 -4.47
N CYS A 97 -12.91 8.14 -4.65
CA CYS A 97 -12.21 7.39 -3.63
C CYS A 97 -10.71 7.56 -3.83
N THR A 98 -10.06 8.31 -2.95
CA THR A 98 -8.69 8.81 -3.12
C THR A 98 -7.69 7.69 -3.47
N GLN A 99 -7.73 6.54 -2.78
CA GLN A 99 -6.85 5.40 -3.01
C GLN A 99 -7.64 4.10 -3.16
N GLY A 100 -8.72 4.14 -3.95
CA GLY A 100 -9.70 3.05 -4.07
C GLY A 100 -9.20 1.77 -4.74
N VAL A 101 -8.00 1.77 -5.32
CA VAL A 101 -7.42 0.59 -6.00
C VAL A 101 -5.91 0.54 -5.86
N LEU A 102 -5.36 -0.68 -5.82
CA LEU A 102 -3.92 -0.94 -5.72
C LEU A 102 -3.56 -2.26 -6.40
N ILE A 103 -2.44 -2.31 -7.12
CA ILE A 103 -1.94 -3.52 -7.77
C ILE A 103 -0.71 -4.04 -7.02
N ILE A 104 -0.69 -5.32 -6.69
CA ILE A 104 0.45 -5.99 -6.05
C ILE A 104 0.80 -7.25 -6.84
N PRO A 105 2.08 -7.47 -7.23
CA PRO A 105 2.52 -8.77 -7.76
C PRO A 105 2.30 -9.88 -6.74
N ASP A 106 1.82 -11.04 -7.19
CA ASP A 106 1.65 -12.21 -6.33
C ASP A 106 3.03 -12.74 -5.89
N PRO A 107 3.32 -12.82 -4.57
CA PRO A 107 4.59 -13.35 -4.09
C PRO A 107 4.85 -14.82 -4.43
N GLY A 108 3.80 -15.56 -4.77
CA GLY A 108 3.87 -17.01 -5.10
C GLY A 108 3.93 -17.32 -6.58
N ASP A 109 3.55 -16.37 -7.46
CA ASP A 109 3.50 -16.59 -8.91
C ASP A 109 3.80 -15.29 -9.65
N SER A 110 4.95 -15.24 -10.32
CA SER A 110 5.43 -14.04 -11.02
C SER A 110 4.55 -13.57 -12.18
N ASN A 111 3.64 -14.43 -12.67
CA ASN A 111 2.69 -14.06 -13.72
C ASN A 111 1.36 -13.53 -13.18
N LYS A 112 1.14 -13.65 -11.87
CA LYS A 112 -0.11 -13.24 -11.24
C LYS A 112 0.01 -11.94 -10.48
N TYR A 113 -1.13 -11.25 -10.39
CA TYR A 113 -1.25 -9.97 -9.72
C TYR A 113 -2.55 -9.94 -8.94
N TYR A 114 -2.48 -9.42 -7.72
CA TYR A 114 -3.63 -9.00 -6.95
C TYR A 114 -3.99 -7.56 -7.33
N VAL A 115 -5.22 -7.31 -7.70
CA VAL A 115 -5.82 -5.99 -7.82
C VAL A 115 -6.73 -5.82 -6.62
N PHE A 116 -6.28 -5.12 -5.59
CA PHE A 116 -7.09 -4.77 -4.43
C PHE A 116 -7.97 -3.57 -4.76
N HIS A 117 -9.22 -3.64 -4.38
CA HIS A 117 -10.20 -2.56 -4.55
C HIS A 117 -11.22 -2.61 -3.42
N HIS A 118 -11.92 -1.52 -3.18
CA HIS A 118 -12.85 -1.43 -2.07
C HIS A 118 -14.04 -0.53 -2.34
N ASP A 119 -15.11 -0.74 -1.55
CA ASP A 119 -16.34 0.04 -1.56
C ASP A 119 -16.65 0.71 -0.21
N LEU A 120 -15.62 0.95 0.61
CA LEU A 120 -15.64 1.45 1.99
C LEU A 120 -16.20 0.45 3.03
N ASN A 121 -16.92 -0.59 2.63
CA ASN A 121 -17.43 -1.63 3.52
C ASN A 121 -16.67 -2.94 3.40
N TYR A 122 -16.17 -3.22 2.18
CA TYR A 122 -15.49 -4.47 1.86
C TYR A 122 -14.17 -4.18 1.16
N LEU A 123 -13.08 -4.71 1.71
CA LEU A 123 -11.84 -4.86 0.97
C LEU A 123 -11.97 -6.09 0.08
N LYS A 124 -11.85 -5.92 -1.22
CA LYS A 124 -11.96 -6.96 -2.22
C LYS A 124 -10.65 -7.12 -2.98
N TYR A 125 -10.46 -8.26 -3.60
CA TYR A 125 -9.38 -8.47 -4.54
C TYR A 125 -9.84 -9.22 -5.78
N THR A 126 -9.14 -8.95 -6.85
CA THR A 126 -9.29 -9.57 -8.17
C THR A 126 -7.93 -10.13 -8.56
N ILE A 127 -7.88 -11.29 -9.20
CA ILE A 127 -6.64 -11.94 -9.66
C ILE A 127 -6.54 -11.82 -11.17
N VAL A 128 -5.44 -11.23 -11.62
CA VAL A 128 -5.01 -11.16 -13.02
C VAL A 128 -3.89 -12.17 -13.24
N ASP A 129 -3.98 -12.96 -14.31
CA ASP A 129 -2.93 -13.90 -14.75
C ASP A 129 -2.41 -13.47 -16.13
N MET A 130 -1.18 -12.94 -16.17
CA MET A 130 -0.54 -12.43 -17.39
C MET A 130 0.05 -13.52 -18.26
N SER A 131 0.06 -14.80 -17.84
CA SER A 131 0.48 -15.92 -18.67
C SER A 131 -0.58 -16.34 -19.69
N LEU A 132 -1.78 -15.81 -19.60
CA LEU A 132 -2.93 -16.12 -20.43
C LEU A 132 -3.14 -15.08 -21.53
N GLU A 133 -3.98 -15.40 -22.53
CA GLU A 133 -4.33 -14.52 -23.66
C GLU A 133 -3.10 -13.94 -24.38
N ASP A 134 -2.13 -14.81 -24.69
CA ASP A 134 -0.88 -14.44 -25.38
C ASP A 134 -0.09 -13.30 -24.71
N GLY A 135 -0.20 -13.18 -23.37
CA GLY A 135 0.45 -12.13 -22.58
C GLY A 135 -0.37 -10.86 -22.40
N LEU A 136 -1.59 -10.80 -22.90
CA LEU A 136 -2.52 -9.68 -22.66
C LEU A 136 -3.24 -9.79 -21.31
N GLY A 137 -3.18 -10.98 -20.69
CA GLY A 137 -3.73 -11.24 -19.37
C GLY A 137 -5.22 -11.56 -19.34
N LEU A 138 -5.61 -12.29 -18.31
CA LEU A 138 -6.99 -12.70 -18.04
C LEU A 138 -7.31 -12.47 -16.56
N VAL A 139 -8.48 -11.94 -16.27
CA VAL A 139 -9.03 -11.95 -14.90
C VAL A 139 -9.58 -13.34 -14.58
N THR A 140 -8.86 -14.08 -13.76
CA THR A 140 -9.18 -15.48 -13.41
C THR A 140 -10.15 -15.59 -12.22
N SER A 141 -10.15 -14.60 -11.33
CA SER A 141 -11.07 -14.51 -10.19
C SER A 141 -11.29 -13.04 -9.85
N LYS A 142 -12.52 -12.63 -9.53
CA LYS A 142 -12.82 -11.23 -9.20
C LYS A 142 -13.79 -11.07 -8.05
N ASN A 143 -13.71 -9.89 -7.40
CA ASN A 143 -14.60 -9.46 -6.32
C ASN A 143 -14.57 -10.40 -5.10
N ASN A 144 -13.40 -11.03 -4.86
CA ASN A 144 -13.22 -11.88 -3.68
C ASN A 144 -13.08 -10.98 -2.45
N ILE A 145 -13.83 -11.30 -1.38
CA ILE A 145 -13.77 -10.52 -0.13
C ILE A 145 -12.49 -10.90 0.63
N ALA A 146 -11.63 -9.91 0.90
CA ALA A 146 -10.47 -10.05 1.78
C ALA A 146 -10.82 -9.64 3.22
N SER A 147 -11.71 -8.63 3.39
CA SER A 147 -12.18 -8.16 4.70
C SER A 147 -13.52 -7.47 4.57
N ASP A 148 -14.34 -7.58 5.61
CA ASP A 148 -15.65 -6.93 5.78
C ASP A 148 -15.61 -5.80 6.85
N ILE A 149 -14.42 -5.34 7.17
CA ILE A 149 -14.21 -4.22 8.11
C ILE A 149 -14.44 -2.92 7.37
N PRO A 150 -15.33 -2.01 7.83
CA PRO A 150 -15.49 -0.68 7.25
C PRO A 150 -14.20 0.13 7.40
N PHE A 151 -13.81 0.85 6.34
CA PHE A 151 -12.57 1.64 6.35
C PHE A 151 -12.71 2.94 5.53
N THR A 152 -11.67 3.77 5.60
CA THR A 152 -11.58 5.03 4.88
C THR A 152 -11.21 4.80 3.40
N GLU A 153 -10.98 5.86 2.65
CA GLU A 153 -10.53 5.75 1.25
C GLU A 153 -9.07 5.35 1.10
N LYS A 154 -8.35 5.13 2.22
CA LYS A 154 -6.90 4.95 2.23
C LYS A 154 -6.53 3.48 2.17
N LEU A 155 -5.82 3.13 1.10
CA LEU A 155 -5.31 1.79 0.82
C LEU A 155 -3.86 1.91 0.33
N GLN A 156 -2.91 1.26 1.00
CA GLN A 156 -1.51 1.30 0.60
C GLN A 156 -0.81 -0.03 0.88
N ALA A 157 0.33 -0.27 0.20
CA ALA A 157 1.14 -1.44 0.45
C ALA A 157 2.62 -1.10 0.53
N VAL A 158 3.36 -1.98 1.21
CA VAL A 158 4.81 -1.91 1.31
C VAL A 158 5.40 -3.31 1.27
N ARG A 159 6.57 -3.46 0.67
CA ARG A 159 7.27 -4.75 0.60
C ARG A 159 7.73 -5.19 1.98
N HIS A 160 7.43 -6.44 2.36
CA HIS A 160 7.93 -7.06 3.56
C HIS A 160 9.47 -7.05 3.58
N ALA A 161 10.09 -7.09 4.77
CA ALA A 161 11.54 -7.06 4.93
C ALA A 161 12.27 -8.22 4.22
N ASN A 162 11.60 -9.33 3.92
CA ASN A 162 12.16 -10.42 3.12
C ASN A 162 12.29 -10.13 1.62
N GLY A 163 11.82 -8.97 1.14
CA GLY A 163 11.92 -8.54 -0.25
C GLY A 163 11.00 -9.25 -1.25
N ARG A 164 10.18 -10.22 -0.80
CA ARG A 164 9.24 -10.98 -1.64
C ARG A 164 7.79 -10.65 -1.31
N ASP A 165 7.41 -10.77 -0.04
CA ASP A 165 6.04 -10.63 0.44
C ASP A 165 5.64 -9.16 0.56
N TRP A 166 4.36 -8.89 0.83
CA TRP A 166 3.83 -7.55 0.96
C TRP A 166 3.00 -7.40 2.23
N TRP A 167 3.08 -6.23 2.82
CA TRP A 167 2.10 -5.73 3.76
C TRP A 167 1.10 -4.84 3.03
N LEU A 168 -0.18 -5.13 3.16
CA LEU A 168 -1.29 -4.30 2.71
C LEU A 168 -1.91 -3.63 3.93
N LEU A 169 -2.07 -2.32 3.89
CA LEU A 169 -2.63 -1.52 4.99
C LEU A 169 -3.89 -0.81 4.56
N ILE A 170 -4.87 -0.83 5.43
CA ILE A 170 -6.07 0.00 5.37
C ILE A 170 -6.24 0.76 6.69
N GLU A 171 -6.84 1.95 6.61
CA GLU A 171 -7.25 2.74 7.76
C GLU A 171 -8.74 2.54 7.99
N SER A 172 -9.15 2.18 9.21
CA SER A 172 -10.53 1.93 9.56
C SER A 172 -11.01 2.91 10.63
N LEU A 173 -12.23 3.39 10.45
CA LEU A 173 -12.96 4.03 11.53
C LEU A 173 -13.59 2.94 12.37
N LYS A 174 -13.15 2.82 13.60
CA LYS A 174 -13.69 1.83 14.51
C LYS A 174 -15.19 2.09 14.74
N GLU A 175 -16.05 1.20 14.26
CA GLU A 175 -17.40 1.04 14.81
C GLU A 175 -17.27 0.53 16.24
N VAL A 176 -16.98 1.39 17.18
CA VAL A 176 -17.11 1.03 18.59
C VAL A 176 -17.56 2.26 19.31
N ASP A 177 -18.78 2.09 19.89
CA ASP A 177 -19.31 2.99 20.90
C ASP A 177 -19.01 4.47 20.62
N VAL A 178 -20.00 5.24 20.26
CA VAL A 178 -20.00 6.65 19.84
C VAL A 178 -19.12 7.59 20.73
N SER A 179 -18.32 7.01 21.63
CA SER A 179 -17.46 7.68 22.60
C SER A 179 -15.95 7.55 22.34
N SER A 180 -15.49 6.80 21.33
CA SER A 180 -14.06 6.70 21.04
C SER A 180 -13.77 7.04 19.57
N ASP A 181 -13.28 8.25 19.34
CA ASP A 181 -12.81 8.77 18.04
C ASP A 181 -11.46 8.15 17.64
N LEU A 182 -11.29 6.83 17.81
CA LEU A 182 -10.03 6.13 17.57
C LEU A 182 -10.00 5.54 16.16
N ILE A 183 -9.00 5.93 15.38
CA ILE A 183 -8.65 5.28 14.12
C ILE A 183 -7.85 4.02 14.42
N ASN A 184 -8.10 2.97 13.66
CA ASN A 184 -7.28 1.76 13.65
C ASN A 184 -6.69 1.51 12.27
N PHE A 185 -5.51 0.92 12.22
CA PHE A 185 -4.94 0.36 11.01
C PHE A 185 -5.03 -1.15 11.02
N TYR A 186 -5.33 -1.72 9.88
CA TYR A 186 -5.33 -3.16 9.66
C TYR A 186 -4.25 -3.49 8.65
N SER A 187 -3.30 -4.36 9.02
CA SER A 187 -2.25 -4.83 8.14
C SER A 187 -2.46 -6.30 7.79
N PHE A 188 -2.42 -6.61 6.50
CA PHE A 188 -2.54 -7.96 5.94
C PHE A 188 -1.20 -8.37 5.33
N LEU A 189 -0.70 -9.56 5.67
CA LEU A 189 0.46 -10.13 5.00
C LEU A 189 0.01 -10.85 3.73
N ILE A 190 0.56 -10.45 2.59
CA ILE A 190 0.38 -11.12 1.30
C ILE A 190 1.64 -11.93 1.04
N SER A 191 1.52 -13.24 1.01
CA SER A 191 2.62 -14.19 0.86
C SER A 191 2.26 -15.27 -0.17
N PRO A 192 3.16 -16.20 -0.52
CA PRO A 192 2.81 -17.34 -1.37
C PRO A 192 1.68 -18.22 -0.81
N SER A 193 1.37 -18.09 0.48
CA SER A 193 0.24 -18.78 1.11
C SER A 193 -1.09 -18.04 0.95
N GLY A 194 -1.08 -16.87 0.29
CA GLY A 194 -2.24 -16.00 0.11
C GLY A 194 -2.26 -14.82 1.08
N ILE A 195 -3.45 -14.32 1.39
CA ILE A 195 -3.73 -13.16 2.24
C ILE A 195 -3.95 -13.64 3.67
N SER A 196 -3.21 -13.08 4.63
CA SER A 196 -3.39 -13.41 6.05
C SER A 196 -4.66 -12.79 6.64
N LEU A 197 -5.05 -13.22 7.84
CA LEU A 197 -5.92 -12.41 8.70
C LEU A 197 -5.18 -11.10 9.06
N PRO A 198 -5.92 -10.01 9.29
CA PRO A 198 -5.32 -8.73 9.62
C PRO A 198 -4.75 -8.70 11.04
N SER A 199 -3.63 -7.99 11.19
CA SER A 199 -3.19 -7.48 12.48
C SER A 199 -3.76 -6.09 12.68
N ILE A 200 -4.17 -5.76 13.93
CA ILE A 200 -4.80 -4.48 14.27
C ILE A 200 -3.78 -3.62 15.00
N HIS A 201 -3.65 -2.37 14.57
CA HIS A 201 -2.78 -1.38 15.20
C HIS A 201 -3.61 -0.17 15.59
N GLU A 202 -3.45 0.29 16.83
CA GLU A 202 -4.08 1.51 17.27
C GLU A 202 -3.44 2.72 16.56
N GLY A 203 -4.29 3.53 15.96
CA GLY A 203 -3.91 4.81 15.37
C GLY A 203 -4.02 5.96 16.36
N THR A 204 -4.30 7.15 15.86
CA THR A 204 -4.47 8.36 16.67
C THR A 204 -5.94 8.60 17.01
N ILE A 205 -6.15 9.31 18.12
CA ILE A 205 -7.48 9.83 18.48
C ILE A 205 -7.78 11.00 17.55
N LEU A 206 -9.00 11.01 16.99
CA LEU A 206 -9.46 12.11 16.17
C LEU A 206 -9.74 13.35 17.04
N PRO A 207 -9.34 14.55 16.62
CA PRO A 207 -9.79 15.76 17.28
C PRO A 207 -11.31 15.94 17.06
N ASP A 208 -12.00 16.38 18.11
CA ASP A 208 -13.46 16.59 18.15
C ASP A 208 -14.04 17.22 16.86
N GLN A 209 -15.10 16.60 16.35
CA GLN A 209 -16.16 17.17 15.49
C GLN A 209 -15.94 17.32 13.98
N GLU A 210 -14.94 16.69 13.30
CA GLU A 210 -14.80 16.87 11.84
C GLU A 210 -14.69 15.56 11.05
N THR A 211 -15.71 14.73 11.17
CA THR A 211 -15.72 13.36 10.64
C THR A 211 -15.65 13.25 9.11
N ILE A 212 -16.07 14.27 8.33
CA ILE A 212 -16.16 14.15 6.86
C ILE A 212 -14.78 14.09 6.20
N TYR A 213 -13.83 14.89 6.63
CA TYR A 213 -12.51 14.98 5.98
C TYR A 213 -11.51 13.88 6.39
N ILE A 214 -11.88 13.01 7.33
CA ILE A 214 -11.03 11.91 7.78
C ILE A 214 -11.00 10.79 6.76
N PHE A 215 -12.09 10.60 6.05
CA PHE A 215 -12.23 9.52 5.04
C PHE A 215 -11.32 9.74 3.83
N ILE A 216 -11.13 10.99 3.42
CA ILE A 216 -10.43 11.35 2.18
C ILE A 216 -8.93 11.57 2.40
N GLY A 217 -8.21 11.70 1.28
CA GLY A 217 -6.80 12.02 1.25
C GLY A 217 -5.88 10.80 1.21
N GLN A 218 -4.59 11.05 1.12
CA GLN A 218 -3.60 10.01 0.85
C GLN A 218 -2.95 9.44 2.12
N MET A 219 -2.56 8.17 2.01
CA MET A 219 -1.66 7.45 2.91
C MET A 219 -0.47 6.95 2.10
N LYS A 220 0.76 7.25 2.52
CA LYS A 220 1.99 6.93 1.77
C LYS A 220 3.07 6.38 2.69
N PHE A 221 3.80 5.40 2.20
CA PHE A 221 5.08 4.99 2.78
C PHE A 221 6.22 5.83 2.22
N ASN A 222 7.24 6.11 3.05
CA ASN A 222 8.50 6.61 2.53
C ASN A 222 9.15 5.55 1.62
N GLN A 223 10.14 5.95 0.81
CA GLN A 223 10.77 5.06 -0.16
C GLN A 223 11.52 3.89 0.47
N GLN A 224 11.86 3.97 1.76
CA GLN A 224 12.47 2.88 2.54
C GLN A 224 11.44 1.91 3.13
N GLY A 225 10.16 2.30 3.13
CA GLY A 225 9.06 1.52 3.70
C GLY A 225 9.07 1.42 5.22
N THR A 226 9.77 2.32 5.90
CA THR A 226 9.93 2.32 7.37
C THR A 226 9.11 3.38 8.08
N MET A 227 8.53 4.29 7.33
CA MET A 227 7.65 5.34 7.84
C MET A 227 6.40 5.43 6.99
N LEU A 228 5.25 5.58 7.64
CA LEU A 228 3.96 5.85 7.02
C LEU A 228 3.51 7.24 7.38
N ALA A 229 3.07 8.03 6.40
CA ALA A 229 2.34 9.26 6.60
C ALA A 229 0.87 9.05 6.19
N CYS A 230 -0.05 9.61 6.97
CA CYS A 230 -1.48 9.51 6.72
C CYS A 230 -2.16 10.84 6.97
N THR A 231 -2.94 11.34 6.00
CA THR A 231 -3.77 12.53 6.17
C THR A 231 -4.94 12.23 7.10
N ASN A 232 -5.31 13.20 7.90
CA ASN A 232 -6.37 13.06 8.89
C ASN A 232 -7.17 14.36 9.00
N GLY A 233 -7.86 14.70 7.92
CA GLY A 233 -8.60 15.95 7.81
C GLY A 233 -7.69 17.18 7.83
N ARG A 234 -7.30 17.65 9.01
CA ARG A 234 -6.49 18.88 9.21
C ARG A 234 -5.08 18.62 9.74
N SER A 235 -4.73 17.36 9.92
CA SER A 235 -3.43 16.94 10.40
C SER A 235 -2.83 15.87 9.50
N VAL A 236 -1.53 15.64 9.64
CA VAL A 236 -0.85 14.47 9.07
C VAL A 236 -0.20 13.73 10.21
N ASN A 237 -0.50 12.46 10.32
CA ASN A 237 0.10 11.56 11.30
C ASN A 237 1.24 10.77 10.66
N LEU A 238 2.37 10.73 11.35
CA LEU A 238 3.53 9.93 11.00
C LEU A 238 3.62 8.72 11.92
N TYR A 239 3.92 7.58 11.35
CA TYR A 239 4.08 6.31 12.07
C TYR A 239 5.39 5.65 11.67
N ASN A 240 6.07 5.02 12.65
CA ASN A 240 7.10 4.04 12.33
C ASN A 240 6.44 2.75 11.87
N PHE A 241 7.03 2.11 10.88
CA PHE A 241 6.59 0.84 10.37
C PHE A 241 7.74 -0.17 10.36
N ASP A 242 7.54 -1.31 11.00
CA ASP A 242 8.46 -2.43 10.95
C ASP A 242 8.08 -3.38 9.82
N ARG A 243 8.85 -3.37 8.74
CA ARG A 243 8.62 -4.21 7.56
C ARG A 243 8.74 -5.71 7.84
N CYS A 244 9.31 -6.12 8.97
CA CYS A 244 9.45 -7.52 9.36
C CYS A 244 8.18 -8.04 10.02
N SER A 245 7.66 -7.33 11.00
CA SER A 245 6.49 -7.74 11.78
C SER A 245 5.18 -7.15 11.28
N GLY A 246 5.22 -6.11 10.43
CA GLY A 246 4.06 -5.33 10.04
C GLY A 246 3.56 -4.39 11.13
N TYR A 247 4.34 -4.22 12.21
CA TYR A 247 3.95 -3.40 13.35
C TYR A 247 4.03 -1.91 13.02
N LEU A 248 2.96 -1.19 13.35
CA LEU A 248 2.81 0.24 13.20
C LEU A 248 2.78 0.91 14.57
N SER A 249 3.55 1.98 14.75
CA SER A 249 3.54 2.79 15.98
C SER A 249 3.54 4.27 15.67
N HIS A 250 2.67 5.03 16.35
CA HIS A 250 2.61 6.48 16.18
C HIS A 250 3.96 7.14 16.53
N LEU A 251 4.39 8.05 15.68
CA LEU A 251 5.67 8.76 15.81
C LEU A 251 5.46 10.24 16.10
N TYR A 252 4.69 10.95 15.27
CA TYR A 252 4.50 12.39 15.35
C TYR A 252 3.19 12.80 14.66
N THR A 253 2.55 13.87 15.15
CA THR A 253 1.41 14.51 14.50
C THR A 253 1.80 15.93 14.09
N ILE A 254 1.74 16.20 12.77
CA ILE A 254 1.78 17.56 12.24
C ILE A 254 0.37 18.10 12.33
N ASP A 255 0.06 18.82 13.40
CA ASP A 255 -1.25 19.39 13.65
C ASP A 255 -1.34 20.83 13.15
N SER A 256 -2.57 21.35 13.11
CA SER A 256 -2.83 22.79 12.85
C SER A 256 -2.06 23.33 11.64
N ILE A 257 -2.10 22.59 10.52
CA ILE A 257 -1.57 23.04 9.22
C ILE A 257 -2.50 24.11 8.69
N PHE A 258 -2.55 25.27 9.38
CA PHE A 258 -3.49 26.35 9.09
C PHE A 258 -2.82 27.58 8.49
N ILE A 259 -3.44 28.08 7.42
CA ILE A 259 -3.39 29.48 7.00
C ILE A 259 -4.83 29.82 6.60
N GLY A 260 -5.57 30.59 7.42
CA GLY A 260 -6.94 31.00 7.11
C GLY A 260 -8.04 30.32 7.94
N ASN A 261 -9.26 30.28 7.42
CA ASN A 261 -10.44 29.75 8.09
C ASN A 261 -10.49 28.21 8.13
N ASN A 262 -11.35 27.70 8.99
CA ASN A 262 -11.36 26.30 9.46
C ASN A 262 -11.94 25.23 8.51
N SER A 263 -12.25 25.53 7.25
CA SER A 263 -12.97 24.59 6.34
C SER A 263 -12.08 23.73 5.44
N ASP A 264 -10.76 23.89 5.53
CA ASP A 264 -9.83 23.35 4.53
C ASP A 264 -9.27 21.98 4.90
N ALA A 265 -9.38 20.99 4.00
CA ALA A 265 -8.84 19.65 4.17
C ALA A 265 -7.43 19.52 3.60
N ILE A 266 -6.59 18.73 4.28
CA ILE A 266 -5.36 18.19 3.71
C ILE A 266 -5.76 17.00 2.85
N TYR A 267 -5.24 16.96 1.62
CA TYR A 267 -5.63 15.92 0.68
C TYR A 267 -4.46 15.04 0.25
N GLY A 268 -3.52 15.59 -0.49
CA GLY A 268 -2.37 14.84 -0.99
C GLY A 268 -1.16 14.91 -0.07
N LEU A 269 -0.36 13.86 -0.06
CA LEU A 269 0.95 13.84 0.56
C LEU A 269 1.92 12.91 -0.19
N GLU A 270 3.22 13.26 -0.17
CA GLU A 270 4.26 12.42 -0.72
C GLU A 270 5.60 12.70 -0.06
N PHE A 271 6.39 11.65 0.13
CA PHE A 271 7.77 11.75 0.60
C PHE A 271 8.73 12.04 -0.56
N SER A 272 9.81 12.76 -0.28
CA SER A 272 10.95 12.83 -1.18
C SER A 272 11.65 11.47 -1.30
N GLN A 273 12.47 11.26 -2.33
CA GLN A 273 13.12 9.98 -2.63
C GLN A 273 13.98 9.46 -1.48
N LEU A 274 14.72 10.35 -0.78
CA LEU A 274 15.52 9.97 0.38
C LEU A 274 14.70 9.87 1.67
N GLY A 275 13.44 10.30 1.64
CA GLY A 275 12.54 10.29 2.80
C GLY A 275 12.82 11.40 3.81
N ALA A 276 13.65 12.39 3.47
CA ALA A 276 13.99 13.50 4.36
C ALA A 276 12.96 14.64 4.35
N LYS A 277 12.14 14.71 3.30
CA LYS A 277 11.09 15.73 3.14
C LYS A 277 9.74 15.07 2.97
N LEU A 278 8.70 15.76 3.47
CA LEU A 278 7.30 15.44 3.25
C LEU A 278 6.61 16.64 2.62
N TYR A 279 5.94 16.42 1.50
CA TYR A 279 5.13 17.42 0.82
C TYR A 279 3.65 17.13 1.05
N ILE A 280 2.87 18.20 1.21
CA ILE A 280 1.45 18.12 1.54
C ILE A 280 0.71 19.14 0.69
N THR A 281 -0.37 18.71 0.03
CA THR A 281 -1.33 19.64 -0.57
C THR A 281 -2.48 19.89 0.38
N LYS A 282 -2.94 21.11 0.37
CA LYS A 282 -4.10 21.55 1.11
C LYS A 282 -5.01 22.36 0.18
N ALA A 283 -6.25 21.90 0.04
CA ALA A 283 -7.29 22.73 -0.58
C ALA A 283 -7.64 23.87 0.38
N GLY A 284 -7.77 25.09 -0.13
CA GLY A 284 -8.04 26.26 0.68
C GLY A 284 -9.44 26.80 0.45
N GLU A 285 -9.98 27.47 1.48
CA GLU A 285 -11.24 28.22 1.37
C GLU A 285 -11.12 29.35 0.33
N ALA A 286 -12.17 29.59 -0.41
CA ALA A 286 -12.21 30.61 -1.47
C ALA A 286 -11.15 30.43 -2.58
N GLY A 287 -10.82 29.18 -2.93
CA GLY A 287 -9.94 28.86 -4.07
C GLY A 287 -8.44 28.97 -3.77
N LYS A 288 -8.02 29.13 -2.52
CA LYS A 288 -6.58 29.15 -2.17
C LYS A 288 -6.06 27.75 -1.88
N GLY A 289 -5.27 27.20 -2.78
CA GLY A 289 -4.52 25.97 -2.56
C GLY A 289 -3.11 26.26 -2.02
N TYR A 290 -2.56 25.30 -1.26
CA TYR A 290 -1.21 25.40 -0.70
C TYR A 290 -0.44 24.12 -0.95
N ILE A 291 0.87 24.25 -1.20
CA ILE A 291 1.84 23.16 -1.09
C ILE A 291 2.77 23.49 0.06
N PHE A 292 2.82 22.60 1.04
CA PHE A 292 3.74 22.69 2.17
C PHE A 292 4.85 21.65 2.05
N GLN A 293 6.04 21.98 2.54
CA GLN A 293 7.15 21.07 2.73
C GLN A 293 7.53 21.03 4.21
N TYR A 294 7.80 19.84 4.71
CA TYR A 294 8.34 19.61 6.05
C TYR A 294 9.63 18.80 5.97
N THR A 295 10.58 19.10 6.87
CA THR A 295 11.79 18.30 7.07
C THR A 295 11.52 17.29 8.18
N ILE A 296 11.67 15.99 7.88
CA ILE A 296 11.27 14.90 8.77
C ILE A 296 12.42 13.99 9.20
N ASP A 297 13.65 14.27 8.81
CA ASP A 297 14.88 13.57 9.22
C ASP A 297 15.30 13.86 10.67
N SER A 298 14.76 14.93 11.26
CA SER A 298 14.98 15.33 12.66
C SER A 298 13.65 15.54 13.36
N ILE A 299 13.25 14.56 14.15
CA ILE A 299 11.89 14.45 14.74
C ILE A 299 11.62 15.47 15.86
N SER A 300 12.60 16.23 16.32
CA SER A 300 12.43 17.07 17.53
C SER A 300 11.39 18.18 17.41
N ASP A 301 11.18 18.76 16.22
CA ASP A 301 10.13 19.72 15.92
C ASP A 301 9.86 19.81 14.42
N ILE A 302 9.20 18.81 13.86
CA ILE A 302 8.87 18.76 12.43
C ILE A 302 8.03 19.97 12.02
N LYS A 303 7.09 20.38 12.85
CA LYS A 303 6.18 21.49 12.56
C LYS A 303 6.93 22.82 12.36
N ALA A 304 7.98 23.08 13.12
CA ALA A 304 8.80 24.29 12.98
C ALA A 304 9.58 24.34 11.66
N THR A 305 9.71 23.22 10.94
CA THR A 305 10.40 23.17 9.64
C THR A 305 9.52 23.56 8.46
N GLN A 306 8.25 23.88 8.68
CA GLN A 306 7.29 24.18 7.63
C GLN A 306 7.81 25.23 6.65
N GLN A 307 7.75 24.91 5.36
CA GLN A 307 7.98 25.82 4.26
C GLN A 307 6.73 25.87 3.39
N ILE A 308 6.34 27.05 2.93
CA ILE A 308 5.31 27.22 1.90
C ILE A 308 6.03 27.20 0.56
N ILE A 309 5.76 26.19 -0.25
CA ILE A 309 6.34 26.04 -1.58
C ILE A 309 5.52 26.77 -2.63
N TYR A 310 4.18 26.71 -2.49
CA TYR A 310 3.27 27.32 -3.43
C TYR A 310 2.02 27.79 -2.72
N ILE A 311 1.54 28.96 -3.14
CA ILE A 311 0.23 29.49 -2.78
C ILE A 311 -0.50 29.71 -4.09
N GLN A 312 -1.60 29.04 -4.27
CA GLN A 312 -2.51 29.34 -5.34
C GLN A 312 -3.33 30.56 -4.93
N ASP A 313 -3.07 31.69 -5.56
CA ASP A 313 -3.83 32.94 -5.33
C ASP A 313 -4.82 33.10 -6.47
N GLU A 314 -6.09 32.93 -6.18
CA GLU A 314 -7.16 33.13 -7.15
C GLU A 314 -7.72 34.55 -7.03
N THR A 315 -7.31 35.37 -7.99
CA THR A 315 -7.94 36.67 -8.22
C THR A 315 -9.14 36.57 -9.18
N GLY A 316 -9.61 35.32 -9.49
CA GLY A 316 -10.64 35.05 -10.48
C GLY A 316 -11.77 34.15 -9.97
N THR A 317 -12.70 33.83 -10.87
CA THR A 317 -13.87 32.99 -10.64
C THR A 317 -13.58 31.48 -10.79
N ASN A 318 -12.34 31.09 -11.07
CA ASN A 318 -11.96 29.72 -11.37
C ASN A 318 -11.42 29.05 -10.10
N GLU A 319 -12.14 28.03 -9.64
CA GLU A 319 -11.69 27.20 -8.51
C GLU A 319 -10.73 26.12 -9.04
N LYS A 320 -9.47 26.17 -8.59
CA LYS A 320 -8.49 25.13 -8.84
C LYS A 320 -8.25 24.35 -7.56
N TYR A 321 -8.08 23.05 -7.70
CA TYR A 321 -7.79 22.15 -6.59
C TYR A 321 -6.40 21.53 -6.76
N LEU A 322 -5.56 21.68 -5.74
CA LEU A 322 -4.34 20.90 -5.58
C LEU A 322 -4.71 19.58 -4.92
N ASP A 323 -4.44 18.49 -5.60
CA ASP A 323 -4.95 17.19 -5.25
C ASP A 323 -3.82 16.19 -4.93
N GLN A 324 -3.86 14.98 -5.47
CA GLN A 324 -2.92 13.92 -5.18
C GLN A 324 -1.49 14.23 -5.61
N LEU A 325 -0.54 13.73 -4.81
CA LEU A 325 0.89 13.72 -5.13
C LEU A 325 1.36 12.30 -5.38
N GLN A 326 2.31 12.13 -6.29
CA GLN A 326 2.96 10.87 -6.55
C GLN A 326 4.41 11.10 -6.98
N ILE A 327 5.34 10.44 -6.28
CA ILE A 327 6.73 10.39 -6.72
C ILE A 327 6.88 9.42 -7.89
N ALA A 328 7.64 9.81 -8.91
CA ALA A 328 7.95 8.97 -10.06
C ALA A 328 9.36 8.37 -9.96
N LEU A 329 9.70 7.49 -10.92
CA LEU A 329 11.02 6.83 -10.96
C LEU A 329 12.19 7.78 -11.25
N ASP A 330 11.91 8.97 -11.79
CA ASP A 330 12.89 10.05 -11.98
C ASP A 330 13.21 10.81 -10.67
N GLY A 331 12.54 10.45 -9.56
CA GLY A 331 12.72 11.06 -8.24
C GLY A 331 11.99 12.38 -8.06
N LYS A 332 11.25 12.85 -9.06
CA LYS A 332 10.42 14.06 -8.98
C LYS A 332 9.04 13.74 -8.42
N ILE A 333 8.38 14.74 -7.83
CA ILE A 333 7.02 14.59 -7.33
C ILE A 333 6.07 15.32 -8.27
N TYR A 334 5.11 14.60 -8.81
CA TYR A 334 4.07 15.10 -9.69
C TYR A 334 2.79 15.36 -8.90
N ILE A 335 2.08 16.42 -9.27
CA ILE A 335 0.90 16.90 -8.55
C ILE A 335 -0.23 17.14 -9.53
N ALA A 336 -1.39 16.54 -9.26
CA ALA A 336 -2.62 16.87 -9.95
C ALA A 336 -3.11 18.24 -9.48
N MET A 337 -3.32 19.15 -10.43
CA MET A 337 -3.96 20.46 -10.18
C MET A 337 -5.06 20.65 -11.22
N VAL A 338 -6.30 20.64 -10.76
CA VAL A 338 -7.49 20.65 -11.62
C VAL A 338 -8.20 21.98 -11.51
N ASP A 339 -8.64 22.51 -12.66
CA ASP A 339 -9.53 23.66 -12.73
C ASP A 339 -10.96 23.15 -13.01
N VAL A 340 -11.92 23.58 -12.21
CA VAL A 340 -13.32 23.11 -12.31
C VAL A 340 -14.00 23.52 -13.61
N LEU A 341 -13.51 24.60 -14.25
CA LEU A 341 -14.11 25.19 -15.43
C LEU A 341 -13.33 24.93 -16.72
N ILE A 342 -12.08 24.48 -16.63
CA ILE A 342 -11.18 24.34 -17.78
C ILE A 342 -10.53 22.96 -17.73
N THR A 343 -10.64 22.22 -18.82
CA THR A 343 -9.90 20.96 -19.01
C THR A 343 -8.40 21.19 -18.84
N THR A 344 -7.81 20.50 -17.90
CA THR A 344 -6.38 20.56 -17.57
C THR A 344 -5.69 19.31 -18.13
N THR A 345 -4.62 19.48 -18.89
CA THR A 345 -3.85 18.38 -19.51
C THR A 345 -2.43 18.31 -18.96
N HIS A 346 -2.04 19.20 -18.07
CA HIS A 346 -0.68 19.31 -17.56
C HIS A 346 -0.64 19.15 -16.04
N LEU A 347 0.32 18.35 -15.56
CA LEU A 347 0.65 18.21 -14.16
C LEU A 347 1.61 19.30 -13.69
N CYS A 348 1.57 19.63 -12.40
CA CYS A 348 2.64 20.34 -11.72
C CYS A 348 3.74 19.38 -11.31
N VAL A 349 4.98 19.88 -11.11
CA VAL A 349 6.13 19.07 -10.74
C VAL A 349 7.02 19.77 -9.72
N ILE A 350 7.50 19.03 -8.73
CA ILE A 350 8.61 19.41 -7.85
C ILE A 350 9.84 18.69 -8.38
N ASN A 351 10.78 19.45 -8.96
CA ASN A 351 11.93 18.89 -9.67
C ASN A 351 13.05 18.41 -8.75
N GLU A 352 13.25 19.08 -7.62
CA GLU A 352 14.33 18.83 -6.65
C GLU A 352 13.77 18.61 -5.24
N PRO A 353 13.00 17.53 -5.01
CA PRO A 353 12.23 17.39 -3.77
C PRO A 353 13.07 17.22 -2.50
N GLU A 354 14.38 16.97 -2.60
CA GLU A 354 15.28 16.92 -1.44
C GLU A 354 15.71 18.30 -0.95
N LEU A 355 15.57 19.34 -1.78
CA LEU A 355 16.01 20.68 -1.44
C LEU A 355 14.95 21.44 -0.64
N THR A 356 15.40 22.30 0.28
CA THR A 356 14.51 23.01 1.22
C THR A 356 13.92 24.26 0.62
N GLY A 357 12.63 24.46 0.84
CA GLY A 357 11.91 25.67 0.43
C GLY A 357 11.87 25.83 -1.09
N MET A 358 11.98 27.05 -1.59
CA MET A 358 11.92 27.36 -3.03
C MET A 358 13.02 26.68 -3.87
N ALA A 359 14.10 26.19 -3.25
CA ALA A 359 15.12 25.44 -3.95
C ALA A 359 14.63 24.08 -4.47
N CYS A 360 13.49 23.57 -3.97
CA CYS A 360 12.87 22.35 -4.48
C CYS A 360 12.39 22.49 -5.95
N ASN A 361 12.42 23.68 -6.51
CA ASN A 361 12.13 23.97 -7.92
C ASN A 361 10.75 23.46 -8.35
N PHE A 362 9.70 24.07 -7.80
CA PHE A 362 8.32 23.75 -8.16
C PHE A 362 7.91 24.47 -9.44
N ASP A 363 7.40 23.73 -10.42
CA ASP A 363 6.85 24.23 -11.67
C ASP A 363 5.37 23.90 -11.81
N THR A 364 4.59 24.90 -12.23
CA THR A 364 3.14 24.82 -12.35
C THR A 364 2.72 24.41 -13.75
N LEU A 365 1.96 23.31 -13.91
CA LEU A 365 1.35 22.87 -15.17
C LEU A 365 2.34 22.78 -16.36
N THR A 366 3.48 22.14 -16.16
CA THR A 366 4.56 22.06 -17.16
C THR A 366 4.64 20.70 -17.83
N ILE A 367 4.06 19.65 -17.22
CA ILE A 367 4.18 18.27 -17.70
C ILE A 367 2.91 17.87 -18.45
N ASP A 368 2.97 17.82 -19.77
CA ASP A 368 1.86 17.40 -20.62
C ASP A 368 1.59 15.90 -20.45
N ALA A 369 0.37 15.55 -20.04
CA ALA A 369 -0.10 14.18 -19.88
C ALA A 369 -0.84 13.64 -21.12
N GLY A 370 -0.88 14.41 -22.21
CA GLY A 370 -1.45 14.03 -23.49
C GLY A 370 -2.96 14.14 -23.57
N ASN A 371 -3.67 14.08 -22.44
CA ASN A 371 -5.12 14.25 -22.37
C ASN A 371 -5.53 14.78 -20.99
N GLU A 372 -6.84 14.87 -20.73
CA GLU A 372 -7.41 15.47 -19.53
C GLU A 372 -6.95 14.73 -18.26
N ILE A 373 -6.37 15.50 -17.34
CA ILE A 373 -6.13 15.03 -15.98
C ILE A 373 -7.35 15.37 -15.11
N ILE A 374 -7.64 14.49 -14.16
CA ILE A 374 -8.66 14.71 -13.15
C ILE A 374 -7.95 14.66 -11.77
N LEU A 375 -8.64 14.45 -10.68
CA LEU A 375 -8.09 14.57 -9.32
C LEU A 375 -6.99 13.55 -8.99
N GLY A 376 -7.11 12.31 -9.50
CA GLY A 376 -6.27 11.20 -9.07
C GLY A 376 -5.00 10.98 -9.89
N LEU A 377 -4.00 10.45 -9.21
CA LEU A 377 -2.78 9.87 -9.78
C LEU A 377 -2.70 8.38 -9.43
N PRO A 378 -1.92 7.56 -10.18
CA PRO A 378 -1.86 6.13 -9.92
C PRO A 378 -1.40 5.81 -8.50
N ASN A 379 -2.22 5.07 -7.75
CA ASN A 379 -1.83 4.56 -6.44
C ASN A 379 -0.87 3.39 -6.60
N MET A 380 0.40 3.62 -6.30
CA MET A 380 1.48 2.65 -6.48
C MET A 380 2.30 2.51 -5.20
N PRO A 381 2.58 1.27 -4.76
CA PRO A 381 3.61 1.04 -3.75
C PRO A 381 5.00 1.17 -4.38
N ASN A 382 6.05 1.28 -3.55
CA ASN A 382 7.41 1.18 -4.06
C ASN A 382 7.71 -0.28 -4.45
N TYR A 383 7.54 -0.62 -5.73
CA TYR A 383 7.82 -1.96 -6.27
C TYR A 383 9.32 -2.32 -6.21
N ASN A 384 10.21 -1.31 -6.16
CA ASN A 384 11.67 -1.49 -6.16
C ASN A 384 12.25 -1.78 -4.77
N LEU A 385 11.41 -1.74 -3.74
CA LEU A 385 11.86 -1.96 -2.38
C LEU A 385 12.28 -3.41 -2.16
N GLY A 386 13.57 -3.62 -1.90
CA GLY A 386 14.19 -4.93 -1.76
C GLY A 386 14.16 -5.48 -0.33
N VAL A 387 14.99 -6.50 -0.13
CA VAL A 387 15.27 -7.09 1.18
C VAL A 387 15.81 -6.02 2.13
N MET A 388 15.34 -6.02 3.38
CA MET A 388 15.87 -5.20 4.45
C MET A 388 16.98 -5.99 5.17
N GLU A 389 18.22 -5.82 4.69
CA GLU A 389 19.38 -6.53 5.25
C GLU A 389 19.48 -6.36 6.77
N LYS A 390 19.84 -7.44 7.47
CA LYS A 390 20.00 -7.48 8.93
C LYS A 390 18.73 -7.22 9.73
N SER A 391 17.56 -7.33 9.12
CA SER A 391 16.27 -7.14 9.80
C SER A 391 15.83 -8.36 10.64
N GLY A 392 16.51 -9.48 10.57
CA GLY A 392 16.08 -10.73 11.20
C GLY A 392 15.07 -11.55 10.38
N CYS A 393 14.43 -10.93 9.38
CA CYS A 393 13.56 -11.58 8.38
C CYS A 393 14.07 -11.34 6.94
N ASP A 394 15.32 -10.96 6.79
CA ASP A 394 15.99 -10.73 5.51
C ASP A 394 16.30 -12.03 4.74
N THR A 395 16.23 -13.16 5.39
CA THR A 395 16.27 -14.44 4.74
C THR A 395 14.85 -14.81 4.31
N ILE A 396 14.55 -14.72 3.02
CA ILE A 396 13.70 -15.75 2.43
C ILE A 396 14.48 -17.01 2.73
N GLY A 397 14.06 -17.78 3.72
CA GLY A 397 14.63 -19.10 3.87
C GLY A 397 14.65 -19.64 2.45
N THR A 398 15.82 -19.86 1.89
CA THR A 398 15.94 -20.63 0.68
C THR A 398 15.38 -22.00 1.05
N THR A 399 14.07 -22.09 1.07
CA THR A 399 13.41 -23.28 0.72
C THR A 399 13.76 -23.46 -0.76
N ALA A 400 15.01 -23.87 -1.00
CA ALA A 400 15.18 -25.01 -1.83
C ALA A 400 13.89 -25.76 -1.63
N ILE A 401 13.11 -26.05 -2.68
CA ILE A 401 11.97 -26.96 -2.64
C ILE A 401 12.29 -27.92 -1.50
N ASN A 402 11.79 -27.61 -0.31
CA ASN A 402 11.77 -28.57 0.74
C ASN A 402 10.81 -29.57 0.13
N THR A 403 11.39 -30.53 -0.59
CA THR A 403 10.81 -31.86 -0.67
C THR A 403 10.12 -31.99 0.64
N ILE A 404 8.78 -31.98 0.59
CA ILE A 404 7.88 -32.04 1.73
C ILE A 404 8.63 -32.85 2.76
N ASN A 405 9.22 -32.14 3.76
CA ASN A 405 9.84 -32.79 4.85
C ASN A 405 8.64 -33.47 5.50
N ASN A 406 8.57 -34.80 5.35
CA ASN A 406 7.53 -35.63 5.95
C ASN A 406 7.48 -35.47 7.49
N ASN A 407 8.22 -34.53 8.03
CA ASN A 407 8.38 -34.17 9.42
C ASN A 407 7.62 -32.88 9.81
N ALA A 408 6.72 -32.32 8.98
CA ALA A 408 5.86 -31.26 9.41
C ALA A 408 4.86 -31.77 10.45
N ILE A 409 4.67 -31.02 11.53
CA ILE A 409 3.66 -31.31 12.54
C ILE A 409 2.31 -31.47 11.83
N GLN A 410 1.65 -32.58 12.06
CA GLN A 410 0.35 -32.89 11.47
C GLN A 410 -0.70 -33.02 12.59
N LEU A 411 -1.85 -32.40 12.35
CA LEU A 411 -3.04 -32.58 13.19
C LEU A 411 -3.87 -33.75 12.66
N TYR A 412 -4.25 -34.68 13.53
CA TYR A 412 -5.16 -35.74 13.15
C TYR A 412 -6.02 -36.19 14.35
N PRO A 413 -7.24 -36.64 14.10
CA PRO A 413 -7.96 -36.54 12.84
C PRO A 413 -8.35 -35.09 12.52
N ASN A 414 -8.50 -34.77 11.26
CA ASN A 414 -9.06 -33.49 10.81
C ASN A 414 -9.84 -33.78 9.51
N PRO A 415 -11.18 -33.78 9.49
CA PRO A 415 -12.10 -33.36 10.57
C PRO A 415 -11.99 -34.15 11.87
N ALA A 416 -12.25 -33.47 12.99
CA ALA A 416 -12.13 -34.01 14.33
C ALA A 416 -13.47 -33.97 15.08
N HIS A 417 -13.69 -34.91 16.03
CA HIS A 417 -14.87 -34.93 16.90
C HIS A 417 -14.57 -34.35 18.29
N ASN A 418 -13.91 -35.14 19.15
CA ASN A 418 -13.68 -34.75 20.55
C ASN A 418 -12.21 -34.52 20.86
N TYR A 419 -11.32 -35.08 20.07
CA TYR A 419 -9.87 -35.09 20.35
C TYR A 419 -9.08 -34.92 19.06
N ILE A 420 -7.92 -34.28 19.19
CA ILE A 420 -6.89 -34.19 18.15
C ILE A 420 -5.52 -34.56 18.74
N TYR A 421 -4.63 -35.02 17.86
CA TYR A 421 -3.26 -35.40 18.20
C TYR A 421 -2.30 -34.64 17.30
N LEU A 422 -1.09 -34.42 17.82
CA LEU A 422 0.03 -33.89 17.05
C LEU A 422 0.94 -35.03 16.62
N LYS A 423 1.15 -35.18 15.33
CA LYS A 423 2.15 -36.09 14.77
C LYS A 423 3.40 -35.29 14.41
N GLN A 424 4.57 -35.79 14.75
CA GLN A 424 5.86 -35.15 14.47
C GLN A 424 6.08 -33.80 15.19
N ALA A 425 5.38 -33.55 16.28
CA ALA A 425 5.65 -32.40 17.13
C ALA A 425 6.99 -32.58 17.86
N PRO A 426 7.73 -31.47 18.09
CA PRO A 426 8.92 -31.52 18.93
C PRO A 426 8.54 -31.93 20.36
N GLN A 427 9.43 -32.66 21.05
CA GLN A 427 9.17 -33.06 22.41
C GLN A 427 9.22 -31.86 23.38
N GLY A 428 8.36 -31.84 24.36
CA GLY A 428 8.33 -30.81 25.38
C GLY A 428 6.96 -30.13 25.53
N LEU A 429 6.92 -29.09 26.33
CA LEU A 429 5.73 -28.28 26.53
C LEU A 429 5.44 -27.45 25.28
N VAL A 430 4.19 -27.49 24.84
CA VAL A 430 3.66 -26.68 23.74
C VAL A 430 2.46 -25.88 24.23
N GLN A 431 2.32 -24.68 23.72
CA GLN A 431 1.16 -23.84 23.90
C GLN A 431 0.27 -23.97 22.65
N ILE A 432 -0.99 -24.22 22.87
CA ILE A 432 -1.97 -24.50 21.81
C ILE A 432 -3.07 -23.47 21.94
N HIS A 433 -3.24 -22.67 20.93
CA HIS A 433 -4.28 -21.65 20.82
C HIS A 433 -5.25 -22.07 19.72
N ILE A 434 -6.53 -22.17 20.02
CA ILE A 434 -7.57 -22.42 19.02
C ILE A 434 -8.49 -21.19 18.99
N ALA A 435 -8.61 -20.59 17.81
CA ALA A 435 -9.47 -19.45 17.56
C ALA A 435 -10.59 -19.82 16.57
N ASP A 436 -11.74 -19.18 16.72
CA ASP A 436 -12.83 -19.26 15.75
C ASP A 436 -12.50 -18.48 14.47
N ILE A 437 -13.41 -18.46 13.50
CA ILE A 437 -13.23 -17.77 12.21
C ILE A 437 -13.14 -16.25 12.35
N TYR A 438 -13.49 -15.68 13.52
CA TYR A 438 -13.38 -14.25 13.84
C TYR A 438 -12.10 -13.91 14.61
N GLY A 439 -11.20 -14.90 14.79
CA GLY A 439 -9.95 -14.72 15.54
C GLY A 439 -10.11 -14.71 17.06
N LYS A 440 -11.31 -14.96 17.59
CA LYS A 440 -11.55 -15.06 19.02
C LYS A 440 -10.99 -16.38 19.54
N GLU A 441 -10.08 -16.32 20.51
CA GLU A 441 -9.59 -17.52 21.19
C GLU A 441 -10.73 -18.23 21.92
N VAL A 442 -10.95 -19.50 21.56
CA VAL A 442 -12.01 -20.36 22.12
C VAL A 442 -11.47 -21.50 22.96
N LEU A 443 -10.17 -21.81 22.82
CA LEU A 443 -9.49 -22.80 23.64
C LEU A 443 -7.99 -22.46 23.71
N TYR A 444 -7.44 -22.46 24.93
CA TYR A 444 -6.01 -22.39 25.21
C TYR A 444 -5.58 -23.57 26.04
N VAL A 445 -4.50 -24.24 25.64
CA VAL A 445 -3.92 -25.40 26.36
C VAL A 445 -2.40 -25.27 26.39
N ASN A 446 -1.81 -25.54 27.57
CA ASN A 446 -0.36 -25.67 27.73
C ASN A 446 -0.07 -27.05 28.27
N GLN A 447 0.48 -27.93 27.42
CA GLN A 447 0.66 -29.35 27.75
C GLN A 447 1.86 -29.96 27.01
N GLN A 448 2.19 -31.21 27.34
CA GLN A 448 3.20 -31.96 26.57
C GLN A 448 2.71 -32.21 25.12
N SER A 449 3.60 -32.12 24.17
CA SER A 449 3.28 -32.28 22.76
C SER A 449 2.77 -33.68 22.39
N THR A 450 3.00 -34.66 23.25
CA THR A 450 2.54 -36.06 23.08
C THR A 450 1.14 -36.28 23.64
N ASP A 451 0.57 -35.31 24.36
CA ASP A 451 -0.72 -35.46 25.00
C ASP A 451 -1.86 -35.24 24.01
N VAL A 452 -2.99 -35.81 24.33
CA VAL A 452 -4.23 -35.61 23.56
C VAL A 452 -4.78 -34.24 23.81
N ILE A 453 -5.13 -33.52 22.75
CA ILE A 453 -5.79 -32.21 22.84
C ILE A 453 -7.31 -32.47 22.84
N ASN A 454 -7.95 -32.14 23.97
CA ASN A 454 -9.40 -32.26 24.12
C ASN A 454 -10.09 -31.04 23.53
N ILE A 455 -10.89 -31.23 22.51
CA ILE A 455 -11.68 -30.20 21.82
C ILE A 455 -13.20 -30.45 22.00
N SER A 456 -13.60 -31.29 22.94
CA SER A 456 -15.00 -31.68 23.13
C SER A 456 -15.93 -30.52 23.52
N THR A 457 -15.38 -29.38 23.93
CA THR A 457 -16.13 -28.15 24.24
C THR A 457 -16.45 -27.29 23.03
N LEU A 458 -15.75 -27.53 21.90
CA LEU A 458 -15.92 -26.71 20.70
C LEU A 458 -17.15 -27.18 19.91
N PRO A 459 -18.09 -26.31 19.50
CA PRO A 459 -19.16 -26.65 18.56
C PRO A 459 -18.63 -27.14 17.21
N SER A 460 -19.52 -27.80 16.42
CA SER A 460 -19.18 -28.09 15.02
C SER A 460 -18.90 -26.78 14.29
N GLY A 461 -17.78 -26.73 13.56
CA GLY A 461 -17.37 -25.51 12.89
C GLY A 461 -15.93 -25.56 12.39
N LEU A 462 -15.51 -24.42 11.82
CA LEU A 462 -14.17 -24.17 11.35
C LEU A 462 -13.41 -23.34 12.38
N TYR A 463 -12.19 -23.77 12.68
CA TYR A 463 -11.29 -23.14 13.64
C TYR A 463 -9.87 -23.05 13.07
N PHE A 464 -9.05 -22.20 13.66
CA PHE A 464 -7.61 -22.14 13.43
C PHE A 464 -6.90 -22.54 14.71
N ILE A 465 -5.97 -23.50 14.60
CA ILE A 465 -5.13 -23.94 15.70
C ILE A 465 -3.69 -23.48 15.45
N THR A 466 -3.14 -22.76 16.42
CA THR A 466 -1.75 -22.31 16.46
C THR A 466 -1.02 -23.00 17.57
N ILE A 467 0.15 -23.57 17.29
CA ILE A 467 1.01 -24.27 18.24
C ILE A 467 2.32 -23.51 18.34
N THR A 468 2.71 -23.19 19.56
CA THR A 468 3.97 -22.50 19.86
C THR A 468 4.77 -23.29 20.89
N GLN A 469 6.09 -23.13 20.88
CA GLN A 469 7.01 -23.66 21.88
C GLN A 469 8.07 -22.59 22.17
N GLU A 470 8.31 -22.30 23.46
CA GLU A 470 9.28 -21.27 23.89
C GLU A 470 9.09 -19.92 23.18
N ASN A 471 7.83 -19.50 22.97
CA ASN A 471 7.40 -18.32 22.22
C ASN A 471 7.72 -18.33 20.70
N ALA A 472 8.21 -19.43 20.16
CA ALA A 472 8.35 -19.62 18.73
C ALA A 472 7.11 -20.31 18.16
N MET A 473 6.52 -19.77 17.10
CA MET A 473 5.41 -20.40 16.40
C MET A 473 5.94 -21.61 15.61
N LEU A 474 5.39 -22.79 15.90
CA LEU A 474 5.72 -24.04 15.21
C LEU A 474 4.83 -24.26 13.98
N ILE A 475 3.52 -24.02 14.11
CA ILE A 475 2.54 -24.24 13.06
C ILE A 475 1.24 -23.49 13.35
N THR A 476 0.56 -23.08 12.28
CA THR A 476 -0.86 -22.72 12.28
C THR A 476 -1.58 -23.54 11.22
N GLN A 477 -2.66 -24.21 11.58
CA GLN A 477 -3.45 -25.04 10.67
C GLN A 477 -4.95 -24.85 10.87
N LYS A 478 -5.69 -25.14 9.80
CA LYS A 478 -7.16 -25.23 9.82
C LYS A 478 -7.59 -26.49 10.57
N LEU A 479 -8.53 -26.36 11.49
CA LEU A 479 -9.18 -27.43 12.22
C LEU A 479 -10.67 -27.45 11.92
N VAL A 480 -11.17 -28.55 11.44
CA VAL A 480 -12.63 -28.78 11.23
C VAL A 480 -13.13 -29.65 12.37
N VAL A 481 -14.14 -29.17 13.10
CA VAL A 481 -14.82 -29.93 14.14
C VAL A 481 -16.18 -30.36 13.64
N GLU A 482 -16.43 -31.67 13.67
CA GLU A 482 -17.70 -32.30 13.30
C GLU A 482 -18.31 -33.03 14.53
N ARG A 483 -19.64 -32.96 14.70
CA ARG A 483 -20.37 -33.65 15.78
C ARG A 483 -21.63 -34.26 15.25
#